data_623d7604403b4c0597a3dc66d4a44c96
#
_entry.id   623d7604403b4c0597a3dc66d4a44c96
#
_cell.length_a   1.000
_cell.length_b   1.000
_cell.length_c   1.000
_cell.angle_alpha   90.00
_cell.angle_beta   90.00
_cell.angle_gamma   90.00
#
_symmetry.space_group_name_H-M   'P 1'
#
loop_
_entity.id
_entity.type
_entity.pdbx_description
1 polymer ?
#
loop_
_entity_poly.entity_id
_entity_poly.type
_entity_poly.pdbx_seq_one_letter_code
_entity_poly.pdbx_strand_id
1 'polypeptide(L)'
;MPHSPSRLALAAGLCLAGAAAQAQPTPYISQVIPVANNYCPAGWHTADGTLLNISEHADLYSLIGTIYGGDGRSQFALPDLRGRNPVGDGQGPGLADHPLGQSYGQERVTLELRHLERHNHDFRGSSAAPESDHALHMTLGSFPAGARAYAPDQDVEIPMSSDSISLDMPVDSYQPRTGYAPLTVNTRQPYQSVRWCIALRGTMPSRT
;
A
#
# COMPACT_ATOMS: atom_id res chain seq x y z
N MET A 1 -82.32 39.12 -29.13
CA MET A 1 -81.96 37.97 -28.27
C MET A 1 -80.47 38.08 -27.99
N PRO A 2 -80.01 38.46 -26.81
CA PRO A 2 -78.62 38.64 -26.47
C PRO A 2 -78.00 37.36 -25.88
N HIS A 3 -76.91 36.93 -26.44
CA HIS A 3 -76.14 35.82 -25.97
C HIS A 3 -75.25 36.25 -24.75
N SER A 4 -75.42 35.57 -23.63
CA SER A 4 -74.60 35.70 -22.45
C SER A 4 -73.24 35.01 -22.62
N PRO A 5 -72.10 35.63 -22.34
CA PRO A 5 -70.81 34.95 -22.35
C PRO A 5 -70.57 34.28 -20.98
N SER A 6 -70.38 32.95 -21.04
CA SER A 6 -69.95 32.12 -19.92
C SER A 6 -68.53 32.51 -19.50
N ARG A 7 -68.40 32.92 -18.25
CA ARG A 7 -67.11 33.18 -17.58
C ARG A 7 -66.48 31.84 -17.18
N LEU A 8 -65.50 31.36 -17.93
CA LEU A 8 -64.63 30.30 -17.49
C LEU A 8 -63.67 30.85 -16.39
N ALA A 9 -63.93 30.47 -15.18
CA ALA A 9 -63.02 30.72 -14.04
C ALA A 9 -61.84 29.73 -14.16
N LEU A 10 -60.68 30.23 -14.56
CA LEU A 10 -59.39 29.47 -14.55
C LEU A 10 -58.92 29.41 -13.11
N ALA A 11 -59.13 28.28 -12.42
CA ALA A 11 -58.56 28.02 -11.12
C ALA A 11 -57.06 27.63 -11.30
N ALA A 12 -56.17 28.61 -11.14
CA ALA A 12 -54.72 28.36 -11.06
C ALA A 12 -54.40 27.67 -9.73
N GLY A 13 -54.32 26.34 -9.75
CA GLY A 13 -53.83 25.55 -8.64
C GLY A 13 -52.32 25.78 -8.48
N LEU A 14 -51.96 26.55 -7.45
CA LEU A 14 -50.57 26.77 -7.03
C LEU A 14 -50.06 25.49 -6.36
N CYS A 15 -49.43 24.57 -7.14
CA CYS A 15 -48.71 23.45 -6.57
C CYS A 15 -47.45 24.00 -5.85
N LEU A 16 -47.55 24.26 -4.54
CA LEU A 16 -46.39 24.33 -3.68
C LEU A 16 -45.74 22.95 -3.61
N ALA A 17 -44.83 22.66 -4.56
CA ALA A 17 -43.89 21.59 -4.42
C ALA A 17 -42.95 21.98 -3.25
N GLY A 18 -43.28 21.54 -2.04
CA GLY A 18 -42.37 21.61 -0.91
C GLY A 18 -41.12 20.81 -1.28
N ALA A 19 -40.03 21.54 -1.54
CA ALA A 19 -38.74 20.91 -1.60
C ALA A 19 -38.48 20.27 -0.21
N ALA A 20 -38.70 18.95 -0.10
CA ALA A 20 -38.28 18.20 1.05
C ALA A 20 -36.74 18.40 1.11
N ALA A 21 -36.29 19.29 2.02
CA ALA A 21 -34.88 19.38 2.35
C ALA A 21 -34.46 17.97 2.75
N GLN A 22 -33.68 17.32 1.90
CA GLN A 22 -33.05 16.05 2.20
C GLN A 22 -32.14 16.32 3.39
N ALA A 23 -32.60 16.07 4.59
CA ALA A 23 -31.81 16.14 5.79
C ALA A 23 -30.69 15.11 5.61
N GLN A 24 -29.46 15.59 5.42
CA GLN A 24 -28.29 14.71 5.45
C GLN A 24 -28.35 13.93 6.77
N PRO A 25 -28.32 12.59 6.75
CA PRO A 25 -28.36 11.83 7.99
C PRO A 25 -27.20 12.28 8.87
N THR A 26 -27.49 12.59 10.13
CA THR A 26 -26.46 12.97 11.10
C THR A 26 -25.46 11.83 11.19
N PRO A 27 -24.16 12.07 11.02
CA PRO A 27 -23.17 11.01 11.07
C PRO A 27 -23.12 10.38 12.47
N TYR A 28 -22.68 9.14 12.56
CA TYR A 28 -22.29 8.57 13.84
C TYR A 28 -20.92 9.11 14.26
N ILE A 29 -20.74 9.40 15.56
CA ILE A 29 -19.41 9.73 16.11
C ILE A 29 -18.49 8.56 15.82
N SER A 30 -17.22 8.81 15.46
CA SER A 30 -16.21 7.85 14.99
C SER A 30 -16.44 7.28 13.57
N GLN A 31 -17.49 7.67 12.86
CA GLN A 31 -17.67 7.25 11.47
C GLN A 31 -16.50 7.76 10.61
N VAL A 32 -15.95 6.89 9.76
CA VAL A 32 -14.87 7.21 8.83
C VAL A 32 -15.39 7.15 7.41
N ILE A 33 -15.12 8.19 6.62
CA ILE A 33 -15.49 8.27 5.20
C ILE A 33 -14.34 8.75 4.33
N PRO A 34 -14.24 8.28 3.07
CA PRO A 34 -13.36 8.90 2.08
C PRO A 34 -14.07 10.10 1.43
N VAL A 35 -13.30 11.16 1.15
CA VAL A 35 -13.76 12.32 0.40
C VAL A 35 -12.75 12.66 -0.70
N ALA A 36 -13.24 13.10 -1.85
CA ALA A 36 -12.40 13.42 -3.00
C ALA A 36 -11.85 14.85 -2.99
N ASN A 37 -12.39 15.72 -2.13
CA ASN A 37 -11.96 17.10 -1.96
C ASN A 37 -10.75 17.21 -1.00
N ASN A 38 -10.18 18.41 -0.87
CA ASN A 38 -8.97 18.66 -0.07
C ASN A 38 -9.24 19.10 1.39
N TYR A 39 -10.48 18.99 1.87
CA TYR A 39 -10.86 19.30 3.27
C TYR A 39 -11.90 18.32 3.77
N CYS A 40 -12.00 18.15 5.08
CA CYS A 40 -13.08 17.41 5.72
C CYS A 40 -14.30 18.31 5.98
N PRO A 41 -15.53 17.78 5.89
CA PRO A 41 -16.74 18.54 6.21
C PRO A 41 -16.70 19.10 7.63
N ALA A 42 -17.55 20.10 7.92
CA ALA A 42 -17.68 20.65 9.27
C ALA A 42 -18.07 19.56 10.28
N GLY A 43 -17.41 19.50 11.43
CA GLY A 43 -17.60 18.47 12.45
C GLY A 43 -16.80 17.17 12.20
N TRP A 44 -16.00 17.14 11.15
CA TRP A 44 -15.10 16.04 10.81
C TRP A 44 -13.63 16.50 10.88
N HIS A 45 -12.74 15.57 11.15
CA HIS A 45 -11.28 15.79 11.12
C HIS A 45 -10.62 14.82 10.15
N THR A 46 -9.46 15.18 9.65
CA THR A 46 -8.64 14.25 8.83
C THR A 46 -8.18 13.08 9.70
N ALA A 47 -8.27 11.87 9.15
CA ALA A 47 -7.75 10.66 9.80
C ALA A 47 -6.23 10.54 9.55
N ASP A 48 -5.45 11.35 10.24
CA ASP A 48 -4.00 11.54 10.06
C ASP A 48 -3.18 11.32 11.34
N GLY A 49 -3.78 10.70 12.36
CA GLY A 49 -3.11 10.40 13.62
C GLY A 49 -3.02 11.58 14.59
N THR A 50 -3.71 12.70 14.30
CA THR A 50 -3.71 13.87 15.19
C THR A 50 -4.12 13.50 16.61
N LEU A 51 -3.39 14.03 17.59
CA LEU A 51 -3.75 13.93 19.02
C LEU A 51 -4.82 14.96 19.36
N LEU A 52 -5.91 14.51 19.99
CA LEU A 52 -7.01 15.34 20.45
C LEU A 52 -7.10 15.34 21.98
N ASN A 53 -7.54 16.47 22.56
CA ASN A 53 -7.79 16.57 24.00
C ASN A 53 -9.06 15.79 24.39
N ILE A 54 -8.94 14.95 25.42
CA ILE A 54 -10.08 14.15 25.93
C ILE A 54 -11.20 15.05 26.41
N SER A 55 -10.87 16.19 27.08
CA SER A 55 -11.85 17.12 27.63
C SER A 55 -12.75 17.79 26.55
N GLU A 56 -12.24 17.94 25.33
CA GLU A 56 -12.97 18.57 24.23
C GLU A 56 -13.73 17.55 23.39
N HIS A 57 -13.34 16.26 23.44
CA HIS A 57 -13.85 15.20 22.59
C HIS A 57 -14.18 13.93 23.41
N ALA A 58 -14.79 14.10 24.58
CA ALA A 58 -15.09 13.01 25.52
C ALA A 58 -15.97 11.91 24.90
N ASP A 59 -16.95 12.29 24.08
CA ASP A 59 -17.83 11.34 23.41
C ASP A 59 -17.07 10.44 22.44
N LEU A 60 -16.18 11.02 21.62
CA LEU A 60 -15.34 10.26 20.70
C LEU A 60 -14.35 9.38 21.46
N TYR A 61 -13.73 9.92 22.52
CA TYR A 61 -12.82 9.15 23.37
C TYR A 61 -13.52 7.94 24.01
N SER A 62 -14.78 8.07 24.41
CA SER A 62 -15.55 6.95 24.97
C SER A 62 -15.74 5.78 24.00
N LEU A 63 -15.68 6.05 22.68
CA LEU A 63 -15.84 5.06 21.62
C LEU A 63 -14.52 4.42 21.20
N ILE A 64 -13.47 5.23 20.97
CA ILE A 64 -12.21 4.73 20.40
C ILE A 64 -11.07 4.63 21.42
N GLY A 65 -11.19 5.26 22.60
CA GLY A 65 -10.17 5.20 23.64
C GLY A 65 -8.79 5.54 23.13
N THR A 66 -7.80 4.72 23.49
CA THR A 66 -6.40 4.82 23.06
C THR A 66 -6.01 3.78 22.00
N ILE A 67 -6.97 3.21 21.30
CA ILE A 67 -6.75 2.16 20.27
C ILE A 67 -5.74 2.61 19.22
N TYR A 68 -5.77 3.89 18.85
CA TYR A 68 -4.87 4.48 17.85
C TYR A 68 -3.69 5.25 18.47
N GLY A 69 -3.58 5.29 19.82
CA GLY A 69 -2.52 5.94 20.56
C GLY A 69 -3.00 7.04 21.52
N GLY A 70 -2.06 7.80 22.05
CA GLY A 70 -2.29 8.81 23.07
C GLY A 70 -1.93 8.32 24.46
N ASP A 71 -2.03 9.22 25.48
CA ASP A 71 -1.68 8.94 26.86
C ASP A 71 -2.87 8.41 27.70
N GLY A 72 -4.09 8.52 27.17
CA GLY A 72 -5.31 8.09 27.85
C GLY A 72 -5.67 8.91 29.09
N ARG A 73 -4.97 10.01 29.36
CA ARG A 73 -5.20 10.92 30.49
C ARG A 73 -5.63 12.31 30.05
N SER A 74 -4.89 12.88 29.11
CA SER A 74 -5.17 14.21 28.54
C SER A 74 -5.47 14.15 27.06
N GLN A 75 -4.89 13.21 26.33
CA GLN A 75 -4.95 13.12 24.88
C GLN A 75 -5.13 11.68 24.40
N PHE A 76 -5.75 11.55 23.24
CA PHE A 76 -5.89 10.32 22.46
C PHE A 76 -5.65 10.60 20.98
N ALA A 77 -5.24 9.59 20.23
CA ALA A 77 -4.96 9.72 18.79
C ALA A 77 -6.14 9.32 17.93
N LEU A 78 -6.30 10.02 16.82
CA LEU A 78 -7.13 9.59 15.69
C LEU A 78 -6.43 8.49 14.89
N PRO A 79 -7.16 7.66 14.13
CA PRO A 79 -6.54 6.73 13.17
C PRO A 79 -5.70 7.49 12.14
N ASP A 80 -4.55 6.93 11.77
CA ASP A 80 -3.73 7.45 10.66
C ASP A 80 -3.89 6.52 9.43
N LEU A 81 -4.67 6.97 8.46
CA LEU A 81 -4.94 6.25 7.22
C LEU A 81 -4.11 6.74 6.03
N ARG A 82 -3.14 7.64 6.26
CA ARG A 82 -2.26 8.14 5.20
C ARG A 82 -1.36 7.02 4.68
N GLY A 83 -1.38 6.79 3.37
CA GLY A 83 -0.59 5.73 2.73
C GLY A 83 -1.01 4.30 3.13
N ARG A 84 -2.20 4.13 3.72
CA ARG A 84 -2.72 2.84 4.19
C ARG A 84 -4.05 2.51 3.54
N ASN A 85 -4.30 1.21 3.38
CA ASN A 85 -5.59 0.69 2.96
C ASN A 85 -6.31 0.14 4.21
N PRO A 86 -7.52 0.63 4.55
CA PRO A 86 -8.27 0.07 5.66
C PRO A 86 -8.67 -1.38 5.37
N VAL A 87 -8.52 -2.24 6.36
CA VAL A 87 -8.93 -3.65 6.33
C VAL A 87 -9.91 -3.92 7.47
N GLY A 88 -10.76 -4.95 7.33
CA GLY A 88 -11.64 -5.39 8.41
C GLY A 88 -10.83 -5.94 9.58
N ASP A 89 -11.25 -5.62 10.79
CA ASP A 89 -10.69 -6.19 12.02
C ASP A 89 -11.18 -7.62 12.29
N GLY A 90 -10.44 -8.34 13.12
CA GLY A 90 -10.73 -9.72 13.51
C GLY A 90 -10.10 -10.78 12.62
N GLN A 91 -10.48 -12.03 12.87
CA GLN A 91 -9.95 -13.20 12.19
C GLN A 91 -11.00 -13.84 11.29
N GLY A 92 -10.80 -13.78 9.97
CA GLY A 92 -11.59 -14.55 9.00
C GLY A 92 -11.15 -16.02 8.94
N PRO A 93 -12.01 -16.93 8.44
CA PRO A 93 -11.66 -18.34 8.29
C PRO A 93 -10.40 -18.52 7.41
N GLY A 94 -9.36 -19.13 7.97
CA GLY A 94 -8.08 -19.36 7.27
C GLY A 94 -7.20 -18.11 7.08
N LEU A 95 -7.57 -16.96 7.66
CA LEU A 95 -6.81 -15.71 7.57
C LEU A 95 -6.13 -15.40 8.91
N ALA A 96 -5.16 -14.49 8.86
CA ALA A 96 -4.52 -13.93 10.05
C ALA A 96 -5.50 -13.06 10.84
N ASP A 97 -5.30 -12.95 12.15
CA ASP A 97 -6.03 -12.02 13.00
C ASP A 97 -5.51 -10.58 12.79
N HIS A 98 -6.44 -9.66 12.63
CA HIS A 98 -6.19 -8.24 12.46
C HIS A 98 -6.84 -7.43 13.58
N PRO A 99 -6.17 -7.24 14.72
CA PRO A 99 -6.70 -6.45 15.82
C PRO A 99 -6.99 -5.00 15.42
N LEU A 100 -8.10 -4.46 15.89
CA LEU A 100 -8.48 -3.07 15.64
C LEU A 100 -7.36 -2.10 16.07
N GLY A 101 -7.05 -1.13 15.23
CA GLY A 101 -5.98 -0.14 15.46
C GLY A 101 -4.59 -0.58 15.06
N GLN A 102 -4.39 -1.85 14.73
CA GLN A 102 -3.10 -2.34 14.30
C GLN A 102 -2.76 -1.90 12.88
N SER A 103 -1.51 -1.55 12.64
CA SER A 103 -1.01 -1.18 11.32
C SER A 103 0.08 -2.14 10.85
N TYR A 104 0.01 -2.55 9.59
CA TYR A 104 0.92 -3.51 8.95
C TYR A 104 1.49 -2.98 7.66
N GLY A 105 2.49 -3.70 7.16
CA GLY A 105 3.05 -3.52 5.85
C GLY A 105 4.01 -2.34 5.74
N GLN A 106 4.71 -2.33 4.65
CA GLN A 106 5.69 -1.30 4.28
C GLN A 106 5.51 -0.97 2.81
N GLU A 107 5.68 0.29 2.45
CA GLU A 107 5.63 0.73 1.05
C GLU A 107 6.85 0.29 0.24
N ARG A 108 7.94 -0.04 0.91
CA ARG A 108 9.20 -0.48 0.30
C ARG A 108 9.80 -1.61 1.11
N VAL A 109 10.36 -2.58 0.43
CA VAL A 109 11.11 -3.68 1.02
C VAL A 109 12.54 -3.64 0.48
N THR A 110 13.50 -3.72 1.36
CA THR A 110 14.91 -3.85 0.99
C THR A 110 15.25 -5.32 0.85
N LEU A 111 15.65 -5.71 -0.35
CA LEU A 111 16.14 -7.05 -0.63
C LEU A 111 17.63 -7.15 -0.24
N GLU A 112 17.91 -8.11 0.62
CA GLU A 112 19.26 -8.49 1.04
C GLU A 112 19.55 -9.88 0.47
N LEU A 113 20.82 -10.28 0.44
CA LEU A 113 21.26 -11.58 -0.08
C LEU A 113 20.55 -12.76 0.62
N ARG A 114 20.25 -12.64 1.90
CA ARG A 114 19.49 -13.68 2.65
C ARG A 114 18.09 -13.94 2.12
N HIS A 115 17.53 -13.02 1.31
CA HIS A 115 16.22 -13.16 0.68
C HIS A 115 16.29 -13.88 -0.68
N LEU A 116 17.50 -14.17 -1.17
CA LEU A 116 17.72 -14.98 -2.36
C LEU A 116 17.86 -16.44 -1.95
N GLU A 117 17.13 -17.30 -2.61
CA GLU A 117 17.34 -18.75 -2.45
C GLU A 117 18.75 -19.13 -2.92
N ARG A 118 19.28 -20.21 -2.36
CA ARG A 118 20.53 -20.78 -2.85
C ARG A 118 20.30 -21.25 -4.28
N HIS A 119 21.04 -20.70 -5.18
CA HIS A 119 21.01 -21.09 -6.58
C HIS A 119 22.43 -21.37 -7.05
N ASN A 120 22.65 -22.24 -8.06
CA ASN A 120 23.91 -22.59 -8.69
C ASN A 120 23.92 -22.04 -10.11
N HIS A 121 25.10 -21.68 -10.58
CA HIS A 121 25.34 -21.39 -11.98
C HIS A 121 26.19 -22.54 -12.54
N ASP A 122 25.73 -23.16 -13.62
CA ASP A 122 26.56 -24.09 -14.37
C ASP A 122 27.60 -23.28 -15.14
N PHE A 123 28.86 -23.56 -14.86
CA PHE A 123 29.93 -22.98 -15.62
C PHE A 123 30.25 -23.89 -16.81
N ARG A 124 30.13 -23.37 -18.01
CA ARG A 124 30.38 -24.13 -19.23
C ARG A 124 31.62 -23.54 -19.92
N GLY A 125 32.49 -24.43 -20.37
CA GLY A 125 33.64 -24.09 -21.16
C GLY A 125 33.50 -24.67 -22.58
N SER A 126 34.18 -24.09 -23.55
CA SER A 126 34.31 -24.60 -24.91
C SER A 126 35.65 -25.24 -25.09
N SER A 127 35.72 -26.34 -25.88
CA SER A 127 36.98 -26.94 -26.32
C SER A 127 37.59 -26.20 -27.48
N ALA A 128 36.91 -25.20 -28.03
CA ALA A 128 37.41 -24.40 -29.14
C ALA A 128 38.57 -23.46 -28.72
N ALA A 129 39.38 -23.07 -29.69
CA ALA A 129 40.42 -22.08 -29.47
C ALA A 129 39.80 -20.71 -29.14
N PRO A 130 40.31 -20.01 -28.15
CA PRO A 130 39.77 -18.70 -27.77
C PRO A 130 40.03 -17.65 -28.82
N GLU A 131 39.04 -16.87 -29.18
CA GLU A 131 39.12 -15.83 -30.21
C GLU A 131 39.01 -14.39 -29.65
N SER A 132 38.56 -14.23 -28.41
CA SER A 132 38.29 -12.92 -27.82
C SER A 132 38.73 -12.81 -26.36
N ASP A 133 39.02 -11.57 -25.95
CA ASP A 133 39.27 -11.19 -24.54
C ASP A 133 38.00 -10.70 -23.83
N HIS A 134 36.85 -10.67 -24.53
CA HIS A 134 35.58 -10.14 -24.02
C HIS A 134 34.52 -11.24 -23.93
N ALA A 135 33.81 -11.26 -22.82
CA ALA A 135 32.76 -12.26 -22.46
C ALA A 135 31.42 -12.10 -23.17
N LEU A 136 31.29 -11.21 -24.15
CA LEU A 136 30.02 -10.92 -24.78
C LEU A 136 29.63 -12.05 -25.75
N HIS A 137 28.57 -12.85 -25.38
CA HIS A 137 28.09 -14.01 -26.16
C HIS A 137 29.13 -15.09 -26.43
N MET A 138 30.04 -15.33 -25.48
CA MET A 138 31.11 -16.30 -25.61
C MET A 138 31.29 -17.14 -24.35
N THR A 139 31.72 -18.37 -24.50
CA THR A 139 32.10 -19.28 -23.41
C THR A 139 33.61 -19.26 -23.15
N LEU A 140 34.03 -19.73 -21.96
CA LEU A 140 35.44 -19.88 -21.68
C LEU A 140 36.08 -20.90 -22.64
N GLY A 141 37.10 -20.49 -23.33
CA GLY A 141 37.88 -21.37 -24.24
C GLY A 141 38.97 -22.15 -23.55
N SER A 142 39.54 -23.12 -24.25
CA SER A 142 40.67 -23.92 -23.77
C SER A 142 41.99 -23.16 -24.00
N PHE A 143 42.81 -22.97 -22.94
CA PHE A 143 44.01 -22.12 -22.96
C PHE A 143 45.31 -22.87 -23.13
N PRO A 144 46.17 -22.48 -24.06
CA PRO A 144 47.59 -22.44 -23.83
C PRO A 144 48.02 -21.07 -23.23
N ALA A 145 49.07 -21.05 -22.45
CA ALA A 145 49.55 -19.84 -21.75
C ALA A 145 49.73 -18.63 -22.71
N GLY A 146 49.00 -17.53 -22.43
CA GLY A 146 49.02 -16.29 -23.21
C GLY A 146 47.90 -16.13 -24.25
N ALA A 147 46.91 -17.03 -24.27
CA ALA A 147 45.82 -16.99 -25.23
C ALA A 147 44.60 -16.21 -24.69
N ARG A 148 43.71 -15.84 -25.62
CA ARG A 148 42.42 -15.20 -25.33
C ARG A 148 41.54 -16.10 -24.47
N ALA A 149 40.59 -15.51 -23.75
CA ALA A 149 39.82 -16.24 -22.74
C ALA A 149 38.50 -16.83 -23.26
N TYR A 150 37.98 -16.34 -24.36
CA TYR A 150 36.61 -16.65 -24.80
C TYR A 150 36.57 -17.17 -26.23
N ALA A 151 35.76 -18.20 -26.46
CA ALA A 151 35.50 -18.83 -27.76
C ALA A 151 34.07 -18.55 -28.22
N PRO A 152 33.77 -18.65 -29.54
CA PRO A 152 32.40 -18.53 -30.05
C PRO A 152 31.43 -19.57 -29.42
N ASP A 153 30.18 -19.16 -29.22
CA ASP A 153 29.16 -19.94 -28.56
C ASP A 153 28.61 -21.14 -29.40
N GLN A 154 29.28 -21.50 -30.49
CA GLN A 154 28.84 -22.55 -31.43
C GLN A 154 29.53 -23.89 -31.28
N ASP A 155 30.49 -24.02 -30.36
CA ASP A 155 31.27 -25.22 -30.20
C ASP A 155 30.82 -26.05 -28.98
N VAL A 156 31.26 -27.34 -28.96
CA VAL A 156 30.86 -28.32 -27.93
C VAL A 156 31.13 -27.78 -26.52
N GLU A 157 30.05 -27.51 -25.81
CA GLU A 157 30.09 -27.09 -24.42
C GLU A 157 30.54 -28.24 -23.53
N ILE A 158 31.62 -28.08 -22.81
CA ILE A 158 32.11 -29.02 -21.81
C ILE A 158 31.72 -28.49 -20.44
N PRO A 159 30.89 -29.25 -19.63
CA PRO A 159 30.62 -28.86 -18.27
C PRO A 159 31.91 -28.82 -17.47
N MET A 160 32.20 -27.69 -16.83
CA MET A 160 33.32 -27.59 -15.91
C MET A 160 32.99 -28.31 -14.60
N SER A 161 34.00 -28.81 -13.90
CA SER A 161 33.84 -29.45 -12.61
C SER A 161 33.04 -28.54 -11.66
N SER A 162 32.10 -29.12 -10.93
CA SER A 162 31.33 -28.42 -9.87
C SER A 162 32.24 -27.75 -8.83
N ASP A 163 33.49 -28.26 -8.69
CA ASP A 163 34.47 -27.73 -7.75
C ASP A 163 35.24 -26.53 -8.30
N SER A 164 35.08 -26.20 -9.60
CA SER A 164 35.75 -25.09 -10.24
C SER A 164 35.26 -23.73 -9.78
N ILE A 165 34.04 -23.68 -9.21
CA ILE A 165 33.48 -22.49 -8.54
C ILE A 165 32.81 -22.97 -7.26
N SER A 166 33.58 -23.03 -6.19
CA SER A 166 33.00 -23.12 -4.84
C SER A 166 32.59 -21.71 -4.40
N LEU A 167 31.33 -21.39 -4.50
CA LEU A 167 30.73 -20.28 -3.77
C LEU A 167 30.34 -20.77 -2.36
N ASP A 168 31.21 -21.53 -1.72
CA ASP A 168 31.07 -21.87 -0.31
C ASP A 168 31.48 -20.65 0.54
N MET A 169 30.82 -19.53 0.27
CA MET A 169 30.87 -18.37 1.12
C MET A 169 29.79 -18.51 2.16
N PRO A 170 30.13 -18.69 3.44
CA PRO A 170 29.14 -18.58 4.49
C PRO A 170 28.42 -17.23 4.32
N VAL A 171 27.08 -17.25 4.36
CA VAL A 171 26.24 -16.07 4.14
C VAL A 171 26.65 -14.90 5.06
N ASP A 172 27.27 -15.23 6.19
CA ASP A 172 27.79 -14.29 7.20
C ASP A 172 29.10 -13.58 6.80
N SER A 173 29.82 -14.05 5.78
CA SER A 173 31.07 -13.45 5.32
C SER A 173 30.93 -12.60 4.07
N TYR A 174 29.72 -12.47 3.52
CA TYR A 174 29.49 -11.56 2.42
C TYR A 174 29.61 -10.11 2.90
N GLN A 175 30.79 -9.56 2.76
CA GLN A 175 30.98 -8.12 2.79
C GLN A 175 30.48 -7.57 1.44
N PRO A 176 29.40 -6.77 1.41
CA PRO A 176 28.99 -6.14 0.16
C PRO A 176 30.19 -5.34 -0.35
N ARG A 177 30.68 -5.66 -1.53
CA ARG A 177 31.70 -4.82 -2.19
C ARG A 177 31.16 -3.40 -2.15
N THR A 178 31.95 -2.49 -1.60
CA THR A 178 31.63 -1.07 -1.53
C THR A 178 31.13 -0.59 -2.90
N GLY A 179 29.81 -0.34 -3.00
CA GLY A 179 29.17 0.09 -4.24
C GLY A 179 27.84 -0.60 -4.58
N TYR A 180 27.48 -1.72 -3.97
CA TYR A 180 26.15 -2.29 -4.14
C TYR A 180 25.19 -1.67 -3.12
N ALA A 181 24.40 -0.70 -3.57
CA ALA A 181 23.26 -0.25 -2.79
C ALA A 181 22.24 -1.40 -2.67
N PRO A 182 21.70 -1.68 -1.47
CA PRO A 182 20.67 -2.69 -1.31
C PRO A 182 19.49 -2.39 -2.24
N LEU A 183 19.00 -3.40 -2.94
CA LEU A 183 17.90 -3.25 -3.88
C LEU A 183 16.59 -2.96 -3.10
N THR A 184 16.09 -1.75 -3.21
CA THR A 184 14.81 -1.37 -2.62
C THR A 184 13.70 -1.54 -3.65
N VAL A 185 12.78 -2.45 -3.38
CA VAL A 185 11.60 -2.71 -4.22
C VAL A 185 10.39 -1.98 -3.64
N ASN A 186 9.67 -1.26 -4.50
CA ASN A 186 8.40 -0.64 -4.12
C ASN A 186 7.28 -1.70 -4.17
N THR A 187 6.63 -1.93 -3.05
CA THR A 187 5.54 -2.92 -2.91
C THR A 187 4.14 -2.33 -3.08
N ARG A 188 4.06 -1.02 -3.33
CA ARG A 188 2.77 -0.35 -3.52
C ARG A 188 2.12 -0.78 -4.84
N GLN A 189 0.86 -1.13 -4.76
CA GLN A 189 0.00 -1.30 -5.93
C GLN A 189 -0.33 0.08 -6.55
N PRO A 190 -0.76 0.16 -7.82
CA PRO A 190 -1.35 1.38 -8.36
C PRO A 190 -2.49 1.87 -7.46
N TYR A 191 -2.49 3.15 -7.10
CA TYR A 191 -3.47 3.72 -6.18
C TYR A 191 -3.90 5.13 -6.60
N GLN A 192 -5.09 5.51 -6.18
CA GLN A 192 -5.62 6.86 -6.25
C GLN A 192 -5.81 7.35 -4.82
N SER A 193 -5.15 8.43 -4.43
CA SER A 193 -5.30 8.98 -3.09
C SER A 193 -6.61 9.76 -2.95
N VAL A 194 -7.32 9.50 -1.86
CA VAL A 194 -8.47 10.26 -1.39
C VAL A 194 -8.25 10.63 0.07
N ARG A 195 -8.93 11.65 0.55
CA ARG A 195 -8.84 12.06 1.95
C ARG A 195 -9.78 11.21 2.80
N TRP A 196 -9.26 10.70 3.91
CA TRP A 196 -10.07 10.02 4.92
C TRP A 196 -10.43 11.02 6.03
N CYS A 197 -11.72 11.09 6.36
CA CYS A 197 -12.25 11.95 7.40
C CYS A 197 -12.96 11.12 8.47
N ILE A 198 -12.81 11.52 9.74
CA ILE A 198 -13.48 10.92 10.89
C ILE A 198 -14.42 11.93 11.54
N ALA A 199 -15.64 11.52 11.87
CA ALA A 199 -16.62 12.36 12.52
C ALA A 199 -16.26 12.58 14.00
N LEU A 200 -16.05 13.83 14.39
CA LEU A 200 -15.83 14.24 15.78
C LEU A 200 -17.14 14.46 16.53
N ARG A 201 -18.23 14.72 15.79
CA ARG A 201 -19.56 15.04 16.32
C ARG A 201 -20.62 14.31 15.52
N GLY A 202 -21.72 13.96 16.19
CA GLY A 202 -22.82 13.23 15.55
C GLY A 202 -23.68 12.50 16.56
N THR A 203 -24.34 11.45 16.10
CA THR A 203 -25.14 10.57 16.96
C THR A 203 -24.23 9.53 17.62
N MET A 204 -24.39 9.28 18.91
CA MET A 204 -23.69 8.19 19.59
C MET A 204 -24.22 6.85 19.06
N PRO A 205 -23.36 5.95 18.53
CA PRO A 205 -23.81 4.63 18.09
C PRO A 205 -24.28 3.79 19.30
N SER A 206 -25.45 3.13 19.17
CA SER A 206 -25.88 2.16 20.15
C SER A 206 -25.12 0.84 19.99
N ARG A 207 -24.73 0.24 21.11
CA ARG A 207 -24.25 -1.16 21.11
C ARG A 207 -25.47 -2.07 21.10
N THR A 208 -25.62 -2.87 20.07
CA THR A 208 -26.60 -3.95 19.98
C THR A 208 -26.05 -5.22 20.58
#